data_fd9dabc1792c8fb95c97eea254079f81
#
_entry.id   fd9dabc1792c8fb95c97eea254079f81
#
_cell.length_a   1.000
_cell.length_b   1.000
_cell.length_c   1.000
_cell.angle_alpha   90.00
_cell.angle_beta   90.00
_cell.angle_gamma   90.00
#
_symmetry.space_group_name_H-M   'P 1'
#
loop_
_entity.id
_entity.type
_entity.pdbx_description
1 polymer ?
#
loop_
_entity_poly.entity_id
_entity_poly.type
_entity_poly.pdbx_seq_one_letter_code
_entity_poly.pdbx_strand_id
1 'polypeptide(L)'
;MKQNYQFIRLKYLDNLNKKIEPLRSEQVPPQGWLRIVREGLGLSLRAVAEKLDATPQTVHAFERREAAGTLTLANLRKTAAAMNCEVVYFLVPEEAKAKTFTKLAAAQSGFLAYLLDTEHSMQLEDQGVGDIEERVESAAKTGDLRP
;
A
#
# COMPACT_ATOMS: atom_id res chain seq x y z
N MET A 1 1.50 -12.59 -25.96
CA MET A 1 1.79 -11.31 -25.28
C MET A 1 0.81 -11.00 -24.16
N LYS A 2 -0.49 -11.02 -24.39
CA LYS A 2 -1.49 -10.66 -23.36
C LYS A 2 -1.46 -11.58 -22.11
N GLN A 3 -1.33 -12.89 -22.27
CA GLN A 3 -1.27 -13.84 -21.15
C GLN A 3 -0.02 -13.65 -20.28
N ASN A 4 1.16 -13.47 -20.89
CA ASN A 4 2.40 -13.21 -20.15
C ASN A 4 2.28 -11.95 -19.29
N TYR A 5 1.67 -10.89 -19.84
CA TYR A 5 1.43 -9.65 -19.11
C TYR A 5 0.50 -9.83 -17.89
N GLN A 6 -0.51 -10.69 -18.01
CA GLN A 6 -1.43 -10.97 -16.89
C GLN A 6 -0.73 -11.72 -15.75
N PHE A 7 0.11 -12.70 -16.06
CA PHE A 7 0.89 -13.40 -15.04
C PHE A 7 1.89 -12.48 -14.31
N ILE A 8 2.56 -11.59 -15.05
CA ILE A 8 3.43 -10.57 -14.44
C ILE A 8 2.64 -9.69 -13.49
N ARG A 9 1.45 -9.25 -13.87
CA ARG A 9 0.56 -8.45 -13.01
C ARG A 9 0.19 -9.19 -11.73
N LEU A 10 -0.16 -10.48 -11.81
CA LEU A 10 -0.47 -11.30 -10.63
C LEU A 10 0.70 -11.35 -9.65
N LYS A 11 1.91 -11.55 -10.15
CA LYS A 11 3.11 -11.54 -9.30
C LYS A 11 3.31 -10.20 -8.58
N TYR A 12 3.12 -9.09 -9.28
CA TYR A 12 3.16 -7.77 -8.64
C TYR A 12 2.11 -7.60 -7.55
N LEU A 13 0.87 -8.04 -7.83
CA LEU A 13 -0.24 -7.92 -6.89
C LEU A 13 -0.02 -8.79 -5.65
N ASP A 14 0.49 -10.00 -5.81
CA ASP A 14 0.81 -10.88 -4.69
C ASP A 14 1.92 -10.30 -3.81
N ASN A 15 2.99 -9.78 -4.41
CA ASN A 15 4.04 -9.08 -3.66
C ASN A 15 3.50 -7.85 -2.91
N LEU A 16 2.58 -7.09 -3.51
CA LEU A 16 1.93 -5.98 -2.84
C LEU A 16 1.09 -6.46 -1.66
N ASN A 17 0.29 -7.51 -1.83
CA ASN A 17 -0.53 -8.07 -0.76
C ASN A 17 0.32 -8.48 0.44
N LYS A 18 1.45 -9.18 0.23
CA LYS A 18 2.38 -9.57 1.29
C LYS A 18 2.94 -8.36 2.05
N LYS A 19 3.26 -7.28 1.34
CA LYS A 19 3.81 -6.05 1.95
C LYS A 19 2.79 -5.28 2.77
N ILE A 20 1.54 -5.23 2.33
CA ILE A 20 0.51 -4.44 3.00
C ILE A 20 -0.21 -5.20 4.12
N GLU A 21 -0.12 -6.52 4.16
CA GLU A 21 -0.82 -7.35 5.16
C GLU A 21 -0.58 -6.88 6.61
N PRO A 22 0.67 -6.66 7.06
CA PRO A 22 0.93 -6.17 8.42
C PRO A 22 0.44 -4.73 8.65
N LEU A 23 0.18 -3.96 7.60
CA LEU A 23 -0.20 -2.55 7.67
C LEU A 23 -1.72 -2.34 7.63
N ARG A 24 -2.50 -3.38 7.39
CA ARG A 24 -3.96 -3.28 7.27
C ARG A 24 -4.66 -2.78 8.51
N SER A 25 -4.14 -3.17 9.69
CA SER A 25 -4.68 -2.75 10.97
C SER A 25 -4.29 -1.34 11.38
N GLU A 26 -3.31 -0.76 10.68
CA GLU A 26 -2.83 0.58 10.98
C GLU A 26 -3.83 1.63 10.46
N GLN A 27 -4.24 2.51 11.35
CA GLN A 27 -5.12 3.62 11.02
C GLN A 27 -4.42 4.94 11.27
N VAL A 28 -4.70 5.92 10.43
CA VAL A 28 -4.23 7.28 10.68
C VAL A 28 -4.90 7.80 11.94
N PRO A 29 -4.13 8.22 12.95
CA PRO A 29 -4.71 8.75 14.18
C PRO A 29 -5.56 9.99 13.92
N PRO A 30 -6.63 10.23 14.71
CA PRO A 30 -7.50 11.37 14.50
C PRO A 30 -6.80 12.74 14.52
N GLN A 31 -5.71 12.86 15.27
CA GLN A 31 -4.90 14.09 15.33
C GLN A 31 -3.77 14.15 14.29
N GLY A 32 -3.63 13.15 13.46
CA GLY A 32 -2.56 13.02 12.46
C GLY A 32 -1.23 12.55 13.02
N TRP A 33 -0.37 12.03 12.15
CA TRP A 33 0.96 11.54 12.53
C TRP A 33 1.94 12.64 12.88
N LEU A 34 1.90 13.80 12.19
CA LEU A 34 2.83 14.90 12.43
C LEU A 34 2.77 15.35 13.89
N ARG A 35 1.57 15.54 14.42
CA ARG A 35 1.37 15.96 15.80
C ARG A 35 1.85 14.89 16.79
N ILE A 36 1.48 13.64 16.60
CA ILE A 36 1.88 12.53 17.48
C ILE A 36 3.39 12.39 17.54
N VAL A 37 4.04 12.42 16.37
CA VAL A 37 5.51 12.30 16.30
C VAL A 37 6.17 13.50 16.96
N ARG A 38 5.73 14.71 16.68
CA ARG A 38 6.26 15.93 17.30
C ARG A 38 6.15 15.89 18.82
N GLU A 39 4.97 15.59 19.35
CA GLU A 39 4.73 15.50 20.79
C GLU A 39 5.53 14.34 21.42
N GLY A 40 5.56 13.20 20.80
CA GLY A 40 6.36 12.04 21.25
C GLY A 40 7.86 12.29 21.29
N LEU A 41 8.37 13.12 20.38
CA LEU A 41 9.77 13.57 20.37
C LEU A 41 10.04 14.75 21.34
N GLY A 42 9.01 15.24 22.02
CA GLY A 42 9.11 16.40 22.91
C GLY A 42 9.41 17.73 22.19
N LEU A 43 9.09 17.83 20.90
CA LEU A 43 9.35 19.02 20.10
C LEU A 43 8.18 20.03 20.22
N SER A 44 8.52 21.30 20.46
CA SER A 44 7.53 22.39 20.39
C SER A 44 7.22 22.73 18.94
N LEU A 45 6.05 23.34 18.69
CA LEU A 45 5.70 23.91 17.38
C LEU A 45 6.78 24.90 16.90
N ARG A 46 7.35 25.68 17.81
CA ARG A 46 8.40 26.65 17.51
C ARG A 46 9.68 25.96 17.03
N ALA A 47 10.10 24.88 17.69
CA ALA A 47 11.31 24.15 17.31
C ALA A 47 11.21 23.55 15.90
N VAL A 48 10.05 23.05 15.51
CA VAL A 48 9.80 22.57 14.15
C VAL A 48 9.71 23.72 13.16
N ALA A 49 9.05 24.80 13.52
CA ALA A 49 8.88 26.00 12.68
C ALA A 49 10.24 26.64 12.32
N GLU A 50 11.15 26.74 13.28
CA GLU A 50 12.50 27.26 13.05
C GLU A 50 13.26 26.46 11.98
N LYS A 51 13.13 25.14 11.98
CA LYS A 51 13.76 24.28 10.95
C LYS A 51 13.10 24.37 9.58
N LEU A 52 11.84 24.79 9.54
CA LEU A 52 11.08 24.97 8.30
C LEU A 52 11.19 26.40 7.74
N ASP A 53 11.87 27.31 8.44
CA ASP A 53 11.83 28.75 8.16
C ASP A 53 10.37 29.27 8.06
N ALA A 54 9.57 28.88 9.05
CA ALA A 54 8.14 29.13 9.11
C ALA A 54 7.70 29.62 10.49
N THR A 55 6.42 29.88 10.65
CA THR A 55 5.84 30.27 11.96
C THR A 55 5.26 29.03 12.68
N PRO A 56 5.17 29.05 14.02
CA PRO A 56 4.49 28.00 14.77
C PRO A 56 3.03 27.78 14.31
N GLN A 57 2.35 28.84 13.91
CA GLN A 57 1.01 28.76 13.35
C GLN A 57 0.94 27.98 12.04
N THR A 58 1.98 28.11 11.21
CA THR A 58 2.11 27.33 9.97
C THR A 58 2.24 25.86 10.26
N VAL A 59 3.09 25.46 11.22
CA VAL A 59 3.25 24.05 11.64
C VAL A 59 1.94 23.51 12.19
N HIS A 60 1.27 24.27 13.05
CA HIS A 60 -0.04 23.88 13.57
C HIS A 60 -1.10 23.71 12.47
N ALA A 61 -1.08 24.61 11.47
CA ALA A 61 -1.97 24.48 10.31
C ALA A 61 -1.66 23.22 9.48
N PHE A 62 -0.38 22.83 9.34
CA PHE A 62 0.00 21.61 8.67
C PHE A 62 -0.48 20.36 9.42
N GLU A 63 -0.34 20.32 10.74
CA GLU A 63 -0.87 19.22 11.57
C GLU A 63 -2.40 19.07 11.40
N ARG A 64 -3.12 20.18 11.43
CA ARG A 64 -4.59 20.16 11.22
C ARG A 64 -4.97 19.69 9.81
N ARG A 65 -4.24 20.12 8.78
CA ARG A 65 -4.50 19.72 7.39
C ARG A 65 -4.14 18.27 7.15
N GLU A 66 -3.09 17.75 7.80
CA GLU A 66 -2.77 16.33 7.73
C GLU A 66 -3.89 15.50 8.35
N ALA A 67 -4.34 15.84 9.55
CA ALA A 67 -5.45 15.17 10.21
C ALA A 67 -6.75 15.20 9.38
N ALA A 68 -6.97 16.30 8.63
CA ALA A 68 -8.11 16.44 7.72
C ALA A 68 -7.90 15.81 6.33
N GLY A 69 -6.72 15.23 6.05
CA GLY A 69 -6.40 14.64 4.74
C GLY A 69 -6.22 15.66 3.61
N THR A 70 -5.96 16.94 3.94
CA THR A 70 -5.84 18.03 2.96
C THR A 70 -4.42 18.58 2.82
N LEU A 71 -3.47 18.07 3.59
CA LEU A 71 -2.06 18.45 3.48
C LEU A 71 -1.45 17.84 2.23
N THR A 72 -0.69 18.64 1.47
CA THR A 72 0.06 18.10 0.33
C THR A 72 1.18 17.17 0.78
N LEU A 73 1.49 16.16 0.00
CA LEU A 73 2.58 15.23 0.28
C LEU A 73 3.94 15.97 0.39
N ALA A 74 4.12 17.03 -0.39
CA ALA A 74 5.32 17.88 -0.32
C ALA A 74 5.48 18.54 1.05
N ASN A 75 4.42 19.12 1.60
CA ASN A 75 4.45 19.74 2.91
C ASN A 75 4.58 18.70 4.04
N LEU A 76 3.92 17.55 3.89
CA LEU A 76 4.09 16.43 4.82
C LEU A 76 5.56 15.99 4.91
N ARG A 77 6.22 15.80 3.76
CA ARG A 77 7.66 15.43 3.69
C ARG A 77 8.56 16.49 4.29
N LYS A 78 8.33 17.77 4.00
CA LYS A 78 9.11 18.88 4.59
C LYS A 78 9.00 18.90 6.12
N THR A 79 7.78 18.77 6.65
CA THR A 79 7.54 18.79 8.09
C THR A 79 8.14 17.57 8.78
N ALA A 80 8.02 16.39 8.20
CA ALA A 80 8.67 15.18 8.71
C ALA A 80 10.20 15.33 8.74
N ALA A 81 10.80 15.84 7.68
CA ALA A 81 12.25 16.07 7.60
C ALA A 81 12.73 17.06 8.67
N ALA A 82 11.95 18.09 9.02
CA ALA A 82 12.26 19.00 10.11
C ALA A 82 12.30 18.31 11.49
N MET A 83 11.65 17.15 11.62
CA MET A 83 11.68 16.29 12.81
C MET A 83 12.67 15.12 12.66
N ASN A 84 13.53 15.12 11.65
CA ASN A 84 14.42 14.03 11.27
C ASN A 84 13.69 12.71 10.95
N CYS A 85 12.50 12.80 10.39
CA CYS A 85 11.67 11.68 9.99
C CYS A 85 11.52 11.62 8.46
N GLU A 86 11.27 10.43 7.95
CA GLU A 86 10.93 10.19 6.55
C GLU A 86 9.46 9.78 6.43
N VAL A 87 8.81 10.22 5.37
CA VAL A 87 7.42 9.83 5.07
C VAL A 87 7.40 8.61 4.18
N VAL A 88 6.83 7.55 4.68
CA VAL A 88 6.49 6.34 3.92
C VAL A 88 4.97 6.25 3.81
N TYR A 89 4.44 5.95 2.64
CA TYR A 89 3.01 5.81 2.43
C TYR A 89 2.69 4.57 1.60
N PHE A 90 1.49 4.05 1.80
CA PHE A 90 1.00 2.85 1.13
C PHE A 90 -0.40 3.08 0.60
N LEU A 91 -0.73 2.34 -0.46
CA LEU A 91 -2.10 2.16 -0.92
C LEU A 91 -2.57 0.78 -0.48
N VAL A 92 -3.75 0.73 0.08
CA VAL A 92 -4.41 -0.52 0.46
C VAL A 92 -5.76 -0.62 -0.24
N PRO A 93 -6.21 -1.83 -0.63
CA PRO A 93 -7.56 -1.98 -1.16
C PRO A 93 -8.59 -1.52 -0.13
N GLU A 94 -9.62 -0.85 -0.60
CA GLU A 94 -10.77 -0.48 0.24
C GLU A 94 -11.50 -1.75 0.69
N GLU A 95 -11.57 -1.98 2.00
CA GLU A 95 -12.06 -3.24 2.58
C GLU A 95 -13.47 -3.60 2.13
N ALA A 96 -14.33 -2.60 1.97
CA ALA A 96 -15.69 -2.77 1.46
C ALA A 96 -15.75 -3.32 0.02
N LYS A 97 -14.70 -3.13 -0.79
CA LYS A 97 -14.62 -3.57 -2.18
C LYS A 97 -13.84 -4.85 -2.36
N ALA A 98 -12.68 -4.96 -1.71
CA ALA A 98 -11.86 -6.16 -1.77
C ALA A 98 -10.83 -6.21 -0.64
N LYS A 99 -10.55 -7.40 -0.11
CA LYS A 99 -9.53 -7.58 0.94
C LYS A 99 -8.10 -7.57 0.39
N THR A 100 -7.89 -7.82 -0.89
CA THR A 100 -6.58 -7.90 -1.53
C THR A 100 -6.58 -7.22 -2.88
N PHE A 101 -5.41 -6.77 -3.34
CA PHE A 101 -5.26 -6.25 -4.71
C PHE A 101 -5.58 -7.30 -5.77
N THR A 102 -5.27 -8.57 -5.50
CA THR A 102 -5.59 -9.67 -6.41
C THR A 102 -7.10 -9.80 -6.61
N LYS A 103 -7.88 -9.75 -5.52
CA LYS A 103 -9.35 -9.77 -5.60
C LYS A 103 -9.92 -8.52 -6.28
N LEU A 104 -9.32 -7.35 -6.01
CA LEU A 104 -9.72 -6.10 -6.67
C LEU A 104 -9.47 -6.18 -8.19
N ALA A 105 -8.33 -6.72 -8.60
CA ALA A 105 -8.00 -6.93 -10.01
C ALA A 105 -8.91 -7.99 -10.67
N ALA A 106 -9.25 -9.04 -9.96
CA ALA A 106 -10.18 -10.07 -10.44
C ALA A 106 -11.57 -9.50 -10.76
N ALA A 107 -12.04 -8.55 -9.96
CA ALA A 107 -13.29 -7.87 -10.21
C ALA A 107 -13.27 -7.02 -11.51
N GLN A 108 -12.09 -6.65 -11.99
CA GLN A 108 -11.90 -5.84 -13.20
C GLN A 108 -11.46 -6.67 -14.42
N SER A 109 -11.06 -7.94 -14.22
CA SER A 109 -10.52 -8.80 -15.27
C SER A 109 -11.06 -10.21 -15.16
N GLY A 110 -11.83 -10.65 -16.15
CA GLY A 110 -12.38 -12.01 -16.20
C GLY A 110 -11.31 -13.11 -16.16
N PHE A 111 -10.12 -12.85 -16.71
CA PHE A 111 -9.01 -13.80 -16.68
C PHE A 111 -8.46 -14.00 -15.27
N LEU A 112 -8.28 -12.92 -14.50
CA LEU A 112 -7.83 -13.00 -13.11
C LEU A 112 -8.88 -13.67 -12.21
N ALA A 113 -10.16 -13.43 -12.46
CA ALA A 113 -11.25 -14.11 -11.78
C ALA A 113 -11.20 -15.62 -12.04
N TYR A 114 -11.02 -16.01 -13.29
CA TYR A 114 -10.87 -17.42 -13.69
C TYR A 114 -9.68 -18.11 -13.00
N LEU A 115 -8.52 -17.47 -12.94
CA LEU A 115 -7.34 -18.03 -12.27
C LEU A 115 -7.58 -18.26 -10.77
N LEU A 116 -8.18 -17.28 -10.09
CA LEU A 116 -8.49 -17.38 -8.66
C LEU A 116 -9.53 -18.46 -8.37
N ASP A 117 -10.53 -18.58 -9.22
CA ASP A 117 -11.56 -19.65 -9.11
C ASP A 117 -10.95 -21.04 -9.31
N THR A 118 -10.07 -21.18 -10.30
CA THR A 118 -9.34 -22.42 -10.56
C THR A 118 -8.45 -22.82 -9.38
N GLU A 119 -7.72 -21.85 -8.79
CA GLU A 119 -6.87 -22.11 -7.62
C GLU A 119 -7.71 -22.54 -6.41
N HIS A 120 -8.82 -21.87 -6.17
CA HIS A 120 -9.74 -22.23 -5.09
C HIS A 120 -10.33 -23.63 -5.26
N SER A 121 -10.73 -23.99 -6.47
CA SER A 121 -11.24 -25.32 -6.79
C SER A 121 -10.19 -26.41 -6.56
N MET A 122 -8.94 -26.16 -6.95
CA MET A 122 -7.82 -27.10 -6.75
C MET A 122 -7.46 -27.27 -5.27
N GLN A 123 -7.54 -26.22 -4.47
CA GLN A 123 -7.35 -26.30 -3.02
C GLN A 123 -8.45 -27.12 -2.33
N LEU A 124 -9.70 -27.02 -2.77
CA LEU A 124 -10.81 -27.79 -2.22
C LEU A 124 -10.70 -29.30 -2.55
N GLU A 125 -10.05 -29.62 -3.66
CA GLU A 125 -9.81 -31.03 -4.08
C GLU A 125 -8.54 -31.63 -3.46
N ASP A 126 -7.90 -30.95 -2.51
CA ASP A 126 -6.63 -31.35 -1.86
C ASP A 126 -5.48 -31.64 -2.86
N GLN A 127 -5.59 -31.10 -4.06
CA GLN A 127 -4.53 -31.10 -5.05
C GLN A 127 -3.63 -29.90 -4.77
N GLY A 128 -2.62 -30.07 -3.92
CA GLY A 128 -1.72 -29.00 -3.49
C GLY A 128 -1.27 -28.10 -4.64
N VAL A 129 -1.88 -26.95 -4.75
CA VAL A 129 -1.50 -25.94 -5.71
C VAL A 129 -0.37 -25.14 -5.09
N GLY A 130 0.79 -25.19 -5.71
CA GLY A 130 1.92 -24.37 -5.34
C GLY A 130 1.57 -22.88 -5.38
N ASP A 131 2.36 -22.08 -4.68
CA ASP A 131 2.23 -20.63 -4.66
C ASP A 131 2.08 -20.07 -6.08
N ILE A 132 1.31 -19.00 -6.23
CA ILE A 132 1.12 -18.29 -7.51
C ILE A 132 2.47 -17.98 -8.18
N GLU A 133 3.51 -17.69 -7.39
CA GLU A 133 4.86 -17.48 -7.91
C GLU A 133 5.41 -18.72 -8.64
N GLU A 134 5.25 -19.91 -8.07
CA GLU A 134 5.73 -21.16 -8.66
C GLU A 134 4.98 -21.48 -9.96
N ARG A 135 3.69 -21.23 -9.99
CA ARG A 135 2.85 -21.39 -11.19
C ARG A 135 3.24 -20.42 -12.30
N VAL A 136 3.48 -19.14 -11.94
CA VAL A 136 3.95 -18.13 -12.89
C VAL A 136 5.32 -18.49 -13.46
N GLU A 137 6.25 -18.96 -12.62
CA GLU A 137 7.57 -19.40 -13.07
C GLU A 137 7.49 -20.66 -13.93
N SER A 138 6.65 -21.62 -13.57
CA SER A 138 6.42 -22.84 -14.34
C SER A 138 5.83 -22.53 -15.73
N ALA A 139 4.82 -21.69 -15.78
CA ALA A 139 4.20 -21.26 -17.03
C ALA A 139 5.19 -20.49 -17.93
N ALA A 140 6.05 -19.66 -17.35
CA ALA A 140 7.10 -18.96 -18.07
C ALA A 140 8.17 -19.90 -18.65
N LYS A 141 8.52 -20.99 -17.93
CA LYS A 141 9.51 -21.98 -18.36
C LYS A 141 8.99 -22.92 -19.44
N THR A 142 7.71 -23.27 -19.42
CA THR A 142 7.12 -24.20 -20.39
C THR A 142 6.77 -23.54 -21.73
N GLY A 143 6.91 -22.24 -21.85
CA GLY A 143 6.59 -21.52 -23.08
C GLY A 143 5.09 -21.51 -23.44
N ASP A 144 4.24 -21.96 -22.53
CA ASP A 144 2.78 -22.00 -22.68
C ASP A 144 2.12 -20.61 -22.66
N LEU A 145 2.96 -19.57 -22.60
CA LEU A 145 2.60 -18.16 -22.63
C LEU A 145 2.68 -17.54 -24.04
N ARG A 146 2.73 -18.35 -25.07
CA ARG A 146 2.69 -17.86 -26.46
C ARG A 146 1.28 -17.47 -26.86
N PRO A 147 1.14 -16.37 -27.62
CA PRO A 147 -0.14 -15.89 -28.09
C PRO A 147 -0.83 -16.88 -29.01
#